data_7fb55a802375ca82e6b073b643e8cf7a
#
_entry.id   7fb55a802375ca82e6b073b643e8cf7a
#
_cell.length_a   1.000
_cell.length_b   1.000
_cell.length_c   1.000
_cell.angle_alpha   90.00
_cell.angle_beta   90.00
_cell.angle_gamma   90.00
#
_symmetry.space_group_name_H-M   'P 1'
#
loop_
_entity.id
_entity.type
_entity.pdbx_description
1 polymer ?
#
loop_
_entity_poly.entity_id
_entity_poly.type
_entity_poly.pdbx_seq_one_letter_code
_entity_poly.pdbx_strand_id
1 'polypeptide(L)'
;MTKKERVLHAFHNEPVDRVPIAFWYHFSPDDDFGQETIDEHLRLYREADFDLIKVMCDGYFNYPNPEIAQIKKPEDWFNLKPMGPDHPFIRKQIARVKGVVEAVKDECCV
;
A
#
# COMPACT_ATOMS: atom_id res chain seq x y z
N MET A 1 3.25 -9.82 -23.79
CA MET A 1 2.77 -10.13 -22.41
C MET A 1 2.35 -8.83 -21.76
N THR A 2 1.15 -8.74 -21.19
CA THR A 2 0.71 -7.59 -20.42
C THR A 2 1.45 -7.50 -19.09
N LYS A 3 1.39 -6.33 -18.42
CA LYS A 3 1.98 -6.16 -17.09
C LYS A 3 1.42 -7.14 -16.08
N LYS A 4 0.10 -7.31 -16.06
CA LYS A 4 -0.59 -8.26 -15.17
C LYS A 4 -0.20 -9.71 -15.43
N GLU A 5 -0.19 -10.15 -16.69
CA GLU A 5 0.26 -11.50 -17.06
C GLU A 5 1.71 -11.75 -16.63
N ARG A 6 2.60 -10.79 -16.88
CA ARG A 6 4.02 -10.89 -16.50
C ARG A 6 4.20 -11.11 -15.00
N VAL A 7 3.48 -10.35 -14.17
CA VAL A 7 3.53 -10.50 -12.71
C VAL A 7 2.96 -11.85 -12.28
N LEU A 8 1.81 -12.26 -12.82
CA LEU A 8 1.18 -13.54 -12.46
C LEU A 8 2.04 -14.73 -12.89
N HIS A 9 2.59 -14.72 -14.11
CA HIS A 9 3.52 -15.77 -14.56
C HIS A 9 4.75 -15.85 -13.66
N ALA A 10 5.34 -14.72 -13.27
CA ALA A 10 6.48 -14.72 -12.36
C ALA A 10 6.12 -15.34 -11.00
N PHE A 11 4.95 -15.05 -10.44
CA PHE A 11 4.48 -15.64 -9.19
C PHE A 11 4.24 -17.15 -9.29
N HIS A 12 3.84 -17.63 -10.46
CA HIS A 12 3.65 -19.06 -10.70
C HIS A 12 4.92 -19.79 -11.18
N ASN A 13 6.06 -19.10 -11.19
CA ASN A 13 7.33 -19.63 -11.71
C ASN A 13 7.23 -20.09 -13.18
N GLU A 14 6.47 -19.36 -13.97
CA GLU A 14 6.29 -19.56 -15.40
C GLU A 14 7.20 -18.63 -16.20
N PRO A 15 7.51 -18.95 -17.48
CA PRO A 15 8.33 -18.08 -18.32
C PRO A 15 7.72 -16.68 -18.49
N VAL A 16 8.58 -15.67 -18.42
CA VAL A 16 8.22 -14.26 -18.64
C VAL A 16 9.10 -13.65 -19.72
N ASP A 17 8.61 -12.64 -20.42
CA ASP A 17 9.37 -11.91 -21.43
C ASP A 17 10.50 -11.04 -20.84
N ARG A 18 10.30 -10.55 -19.60
CA ARG A 18 11.31 -9.88 -18.77
C ARG A 18 10.91 -9.95 -17.30
N VAL A 19 11.85 -9.70 -16.42
CA VAL A 19 11.57 -9.63 -14.96
C VAL A 19 10.59 -8.49 -14.69
N PRO A 20 9.48 -8.74 -13.99
CA PRO A 20 8.58 -7.66 -13.56
C PRO A 20 9.26 -6.74 -12.56
N ILE A 21 9.03 -5.44 -12.73
CA ILE A 21 9.70 -4.40 -11.94
C ILE A 21 8.68 -3.52 -11.24
N ALA A 22 8.92 -3.25 -9.96
CA ALA A 22 8.25 -2.21 -9.20
C ALA A 22 9.21 -1.60 -8.19
N PHE A 23 9.15 -0.28 -8.06
CA PHE A 23 9.81 0.47 -7.00
C PHE A 23 8.79 1.32 -6.27
N TRP A 24 9.17 1.81 -5.10
CA TRP A 24 8.36 2.64 -4.24
C TRP A 24 9.24 3.59 -3.44
N TYR A 25 8.66 4.67 -3.00
CA TYR A 25 9.29 5.60 -2.06
C TYR A 25 8.24 6.07 -1.04
N HIS A 26 8.71 6.62 0.04
CA HIS A 26 7.82 7.23 1.03
C HIS A 26 7.34 8.59 0.52
N PHE A 27 6.02 8.80 0.61
CA PHE A 27 5.42 10.10 0.30
C PHE A 27 5.65 11.08 1.46
N SER A 28 5.37 12.37 1.21
CA SER A 28 5.50 13.37 2.26
C SER A 28 4.64 13.02 3.47
N PRO A 29 5.16 13.16 4.70
CA PRO A 29 4.37 12.93 5.91
C PRO A 29 3.18 13.88 6.05
N ASP A 30 3.17 14.99 5.31
CA ASP A 30 2.08 15.96 5.28
C ASP A 30 0.98 15.57 4.28
N ASP A 31 1.21 14.58 3.42
CA ASP A 31 0.20 14.05 2.52
C ASP A 31 -0.80 13.25 3.34
N ASP A 32 -1.93 13.87 3.61
CA ASP A 32 -3.06 13.17 4.20
C ASP A 32 -3.47 12.03 3.24
N PHE A 33 -3.90 10.89 3.76
CA PHE A 33 -4.25 9.66 3.02
C PHE A 33 -5.44 9.84 2.06
N GLY A 34 -5.51 11.00 1.42
CA GLY A 34 -6.58 11.40 0.53
C GLY A 34 -6.30 11.05 -0.94
N GLN A 35 -6.98 11.80 -1.82
CA GLN A 35 -6.86 11.63 -3.27
C GLN A 35 -5.44 11.88 -3.76
N GLU A 36 -4.71 12.82 -3.16
CA GLU A 36 -3.33 13.15 -3.53
C GLU A 36 -2.41 11.93 -3.45
N THR A 37 -2.56 11.10 -2.43
CA THR A 37 -1.75 9.89 -2.28
C THR A 37 -2.09 8.84 -3.32
N ILE A 38 -3.36 8.72 -3.70
CA ILE A 38 -3.80 7.84 -4.80
C ILE A 38 -3.17 8.32 -6.11
N ASP A 39 -3.29 9.60 -6.41
CA ASP A 39 -2.78 10.22 -7.63
C ASP A 39 -1.26 10.04 -7.74
N GLU A 40 -0.53 10.16 -6.64
CA GLU A 40 0.92 9.99 -6.61
C GLU A 40 1.35 8.54 -6.87
N HIS A 41 0.64 7.54 -6.35
CA HIS A 41 0.87 6.14 -6.71
C HIS A 41 0.68 5.90 -8.20
N LEU A 42 -0.39 6.44 -8.77
CA LEU A 42 -0.70 6.31 -10.19
C LEU A 42 0.31 7.04 -11.07
N ARG A 43 0.73 8.24 -10.66
CA ARG A 43 1.76 9.01 -11.34
C ARG A 43 3.07 8.22 -11.42
N LEU A 44 3.56 7.74 -10.27
CA LEU A 44 4.79 6.95 -10.20
C LEU A 44 4.72 5.69 -11.07
N TYR A 45 3.62 4.96 -11.00
CA TYR A 45 3.38 3.77 -11.82
C TYR A 45 3.48 4.06 -13.32
N ARG A 46 2.84 5.15 -13.77
CA ARG A 46 2.78 5.51 -15.19
C ARG A 46 4.07 6.09 -15.71
N GLU A 47 4.70 7.01 -14.98
CA GLU A 47 5.94 7.67 -15.39
C GLU A 47 7.13 6.71 -15.42
N ALA A 48 7.20 5.79 -14.48
CA ALA A 48 8.28 4.81 -14.41
C ALA A 48 7.99 3.50 -15.16
N ASP A 49 6.80 3.37 -15.75
CA ASP A 49 6.33 2.19 -16.49
C ASP A 49 6.48 0.87 -15.70
N PHE A 50 6.13 0.88 -14.44
CA PHE A 50 6.19 -0.30 -13.57
C PHE A 50 5.19 -1.39 -13.98
N ASP A 51 5.46 -2.64 -13.58
CA ASP A 51 4.60 -3.78 -13.86
C ASP A 51 3.50 -3.98 -12.81
N LEU A 52 3.70 -3.48 -11.60
CA LEU A 52 2.74 -3.54 -10.50
C LEU A 52 2.85 -2.30 -9.62
N ILE A 53 1.82 -2.07 -8.81
CA ILE A 53 1.81 -1.00 -7.82
C ILE A 53 1.92 -1.62 -6.43
N LYS A 54 2.92 -1.19 -5.65
CA LYS A 54 2.95 -1.41 -4.22
C LYS A 54 2.36 -0.19 -3.53
N VAL A 55 1.19 -0.36 -2.92
CA VAL A 55 0.58 0.72 -2.11
C VAL A 55 1.38 0.90 -0.84
N MET A 56 1.87 2.13 -0.62
CA MET A 56 2.68 2.45 0.54
C MET A 56 1.83 2.63 1.81
N CYS A 57 2.40 2.22 2.92
CA CYS A 57 1.78 2.27 4.24
C CYS A 57 2.30 3.45 5.10
N ASP A 58 2.59 4.59 4.47
CA ASP A 58 3.27 5.72 5.13
C ASP A 58 2.59 6.21 6.41
N GLY A 59 1.29 6.05 6.52
CA GLY A 59 0.55 6.41 7.72
C GLY A 59 0.77 5.54 8.95
N TYR A 60 1.38 4.39 8.82
CA TYR A 60 1.54 3.50 9.98
C TYR A 60 2.50 4.03 11.03
N PHE A 61 3.41 4.91 10.68
CA PHE A 61 4.30 5.56 11.65
C PHE A 61 3.53 6.45 12.65
N ASN A 62 2.36 6.90 12.26
CA ASN A 62 1.46 7.72 13.07
C ASN A 62 0.23 6.93 13.52
N TYR A 63 0.37 5.63 13.75
CA TYR A 63 -0.72 4.79 14.22
C TYR A 63 -1.35 5.37 15.50
N PRO A 64 -2.61 5.84 15.48
CA PRO A 64 -3.16 6.69 16.52
C PRO A 64 -3.72 5.90 17.71
N ASN A 65 -3.05 4.84 18.14
CA ASN A 65 -3.45 4.08 19.30
C ASN A 65 -2.74 4.61 20.56
N PRO A 66 -3.46 5.26 21.50
CA PRO A 66 -2.86 5.85 22.69
C PRO A 66 -2.23 4.81 23.64
N GLU A 67 -2.63 3.55 23.55
CA GLU A 67 -2.07 2.47 24.39
C GLU A 67 -0.61 2.17 24.06
N ILE A 68 -0.15 2.51 22.83
CA ILE A 68 1.25 2.33 22.41
C ILE A 68 2.21 3.09 23.34
N ALA A 69 1.84 4.30 23.74
CA ALA A 69 2.66 5.12 24.63
C ALA A 69 2.86 4.49 26.04
N GLN A 70 2.02 3.55 26.41
CA GLN A 70 2.05 2.86 27.69
C GLN A 70 2.94 1.60 27.68
N ILE A 71 3.38 1.15 26.50
CA ILE A 71 4.25 -0.02 26.36
C ILE A 71 5.65 0.35 26.83
N LYS A 72 6.12 -0.31 27.90
CA LYS A 72 7.46 -0.09 28.49
C LYS A 72 8.31 -1.35 28.50
N LYS A 73 7.71 -2.51 28.40
CA LYS A 73 8.35 -3.82 28.43
C LYS A 73 7.63 -4.79 27.49
N PRO A 74 8.25 -5.89 27.07
CA PRO A 74 7.66 -6.83 26.11
C PRO A 74 6.28 -7.35 26.48
N GLU A 75 6.02 -7.60 27.75
CA GLU A 75 4.74 -8.14 28.22
C GLU A 75 3.57 -7.17 28.02
N ASP A 76 3.83 -5.87 27.96
CA ASP A 76 2.80 -4.85 27.78
C ASP A 76 2.12 -4.95 26.40
N TRP A 77 2.78 -5.56 25.41
CA TRP A 77 2.20 -5.78 24.09
C TRP A 77 0.93 -6.64 24.12
N PHE A 78 0.82 -7.56 25.09
CA PHE A 78 -0.37 -8.39 25.24
C PHE A 78 -1.62 -7.61 25.69
N ASN A 79 -1.43 -6.40 26.22
CA ASN A 79 -2.52 -5.54 26.67
C ASN A 79 -3.03 -4.62 25.53
N LEU A 80 -2.31 -4.54 24.42
CA LEU A 80 -2.66 -3.67 23.29
C LEU A 80 -3.94 -4.17 22.63
N LYS A 81 -4.95 -3.30 22.57
CA LYS A 81 -6.19 -3.57 21.85
C LYS A 81 -6.09 -3.01 20.43
N PRO A 82 -6.26 -3.84 19.38
CA PRO A 82 -6.24 -3.35 18.03
C PRO A 82 -7.42 -2.39 17.81
N MET A 83 -7.20 -1.38 16.95
CA MET A 83 -8.30 -0.55 16.47
C MET A 83 -9.22 -1.38 15.59
N GLY A 84 -10.53 -1.20 15.75
CA GLY A 84 -11.51 -1.88 14.92
C GLY A 84 -11.49 -1.40 13.45
N PRO A 85 -12.08 -2.17 12.53
CA PRO A 85 -12.09 -1.85 11.10
C PRO A 85 -12.84 -0.54 10.79
N ASP A 86 -13.71 -0.11 11.69
CA ASP A 86 -14.49 1.12 11.56
C ASP A 86 -13.75 2.38 12.01
N HIS A 87 -12.56 2.23 12.59
CA HIS A 87 -11.77 3.38 13.01
C HIS A 87 -11.43 4.26 11.79
N PRO A 88 -11.58 5.60 11.87
CA PRO A 88 -11.34 6.50 10.73
C PRO A 88 -9.98 6.32 10.06
N PHE A 89 -8.92 6.07 10.83
CA PHE A 89 -7.59 5.78 10.33
C PHE A 89 -7.59 4.53 9.43
N ILE A 90 -8.21 3.43 9.87
CA ILE A 90 -8.29 2.17 9.11
C ILE A 90 -9.14 2.37 7.84
N ARG A 91 -10.27 3.07 7.95
CA ARG A 91 -11.12 3.38 6.80
C ARG A 91 -10.40 4.19 5.73
N LYS A 92 -9.59 5.18 6.11
CA LYS A 92 -8.77 5.95 5.17
C LYS A 92 -7.77 5.05 4.42
N GLN A 93 -7.10 4.12 5.12
CA GLN A 93 -6.18 3.17 4.49
C GLN A 93 -6.90 2.27 3.47
N ILE A 94 -8.07 1.74 3.83
CA ILE A 94 -8.88 0.91 2.94
C ILE A 94 -9.33 1.71 1.71
N ALA A 95 -9.80 2.95 1.90
CA ALA A 95 -10.24 3.82 0.81
C ALA A 95 -9.10 4.10 -0.18
N ARG A 96 -7.89 4.34 0.31
CA ARG A 96 -6.69 4.54 -0.53
C ARG A 96 -6.40 3.32 -1.39
N VAL A 97 -6.34 2.13 -0.78
CA VAL A 97 -6.11 0.88 -1.54
C VAL A 97 -7.20 0.69 -2.60
N LYS A 98 -8.46 0.86 -2.23
CA LYS A 98 -9.58 0.76 -3.18
C LYS A 98 -9.46 1.75 -4.32
N GLY A 99 -9.11 3.01 -4.04
CA GLY A 99 -8.94 4.04 -5.06
C GLY A 99 -7.84 3.69 -6.07
N VAL A 100 -6.70 3.17 -5.61
CA VAL A 100 -5.63 2.69 -6.51
C VAL A 100 -6.10 1.51 -7.34
N VAL A 101 -6.72 0.49 -6.72
CA VAL A 101 -7.22 -0.70 -7.41
C VAL A 101 -8.26 -0.33 -8.49
N GLU A 102 -9.22 0.53 -8.15
CA GLU A 102 -10.25 0.98 -9.08
C GLU A 102 -9.67 1.77 -10.26
N ALA A 103 -8.63 2.56 -10.03
CA ALA A 103 -8.01 3.37 -11.08
C ALA A 103 -7.23 2.56 -12.11
N VAL A 104 -6.62 1.44 -11.70
CA VAL A 104 -5.84 0.58 -12.63
C VAL A 104 -6.61 -0.64 -13.11
N LYS A 105 -7.66 -1.03 -12.39
CA LYS A 105 -8.53 -2.17 -12.77
C LYS A 105 -7.71 -3.40 -13.19
N ASP A 106 -7.75 -3.71 -14.49
CA ASP A 106 -7.09 -4.87 -15.08
C ASP A 106 -5.72 -4.57 -15.69
N GLU A 107 -5.25 -3.32 -15.62
CA GLU A 107 -3.96 -2.92 -16.23
C GLU A 107 -2.77 -3.61 -15.56
N CYS A 108 -2.78 -3.68 -14.23
CA CYS A 108 -1.69 -4.27 -13.45
C CYS A 108 -2.18 -4.90 -12.14
N CYS A 109 -1.27 -5.57 -11.45
CA CYS A 109 -1.48 -6.00 -10.06
C CYS A 109 -1.22 -4.83 -9.08
N VAL A 110 -1.93 -4.83 -7.95
CA VAL A 110 -1.76 -3.91 -6.83
C VAL A 110 -1.48 -4.71 -5.56
#